data_66573d59358c65b86012a9fed8ef8ace
#
_entry.id   66573d59358c65b86012a9fed8ef8ace
#
_cell.length_a   1.000
_cell.length_b   1.000
_cell.length_c   1.000
_cell.angle_alpha   90.00
_cell.angle_beta   90.00
_cell.angle_gamma   90.00
#
_symmetry.space_group_name_H-M   'P 1'
#
loop_
_entity.id
_entity.type
_entity.pdbx_description
1 polymer ?
#
loop_
_entity_poly.entity_id
_entity_poly.type
_entity_poly.pdbx_seq_one_letter_code
_entity_poly.pdbx_strand_id
1 'polypeptide(L)'
;IDAEVALGKRLIMMGFMRRFDPGYGALKAELAPDGIGEALMVHNIHCNASAPYGLLSERTLTNMVIHEFDINRWLLDEEYASVQVITGRSGPHTPSGEHDPILVVLRTVSDVLVQIEAFVNAQYGYEVVCRITGSEGSSSMGDGSYITRTARRHRGQAIPELWLGRFADAYRRQLQAWIHHVGGRAAATGATAWDGFAATHVANRAIEALHSQARVKMDLPERPALYA
;
A
#
# COMPACT_ATOMS: atom_id res chain seq x y z
N ILE A 1 7.71 6.08 19.15
CA ILE A 1 8.52 4.86 19.28
C ILE A 1 9.26 4.87 20.62
N ASP A 2 10.14 5.84 20.89
CA ASP A 2 10.96 5.89 22.10
C ASP A 2 10.15 5.80 23.40
N ALA A 3 9.01 6.48 23.46
CA ALA A 3 8.11 6.41 24.61
C ALA A 3 7.51 5.00 24.81
N GLU A 4 7.10 4.31 23.74
CA GLU A 4 6.61 2.93 23.83
C GLU A 4 7.72 1.96 24.24
N VAL A 5 8.93 2.13 23.68
CA VAL A 5 10.11 1.32 24.05
C VAL A 5 10.46 1.52 25.52
N ALA A 6 10.47 2.76 26.02
CA ALA A 6 10.74 3.07 27.43
C ALA A 6 9.68 2.47 28.37
N LEU A 7 8.43 2.40 27.94
CA LEU A 7 7.32 1.79 28.68
C LEU A 7 7.26 0.26 28.54
N GLY A 8 7.97 -0.32 27.58
CA GLY A 8 7.87 -1.75 27.25
C GLY A 8 6.49 -2.17 26.75
N LYS A 9 5.70 -1.23 26.19
CA LYS A 9 4.30 -1.48 25.84
C LYS A 9 3.90 -0.71 24.59
N ARG A 10 3.26 -1.42 23.62
CA ARG A 10 2.66 -0.82 22.43
C ARG A 10 1.32 -0.17 22.77
N LEU A 11 1.18 1.12 22.48
CA LEU A 11 0.00 1.95 22.78
C LEU A 11 -0.64 2.53 21.52
N ILE A 12 0.06 2.48 20.39
CA ILE A 12 -0.34 3.07 19.13
C ILE A 12 -0.64 1.97 18.12
N MET A 13 -1.76 2.10 17.43
CA MET A 13 -2.07 1.35 16.23
C MET A 13 -2.21 2.33 15.06
N MET A 14 -1.42 2.14 14.02
CA MET A 14 -1.47 2.98 12.83
C MET A 14 -2.72 2.67 11.99
N GLY A 15 -3.23 3.69 11.29
CA GLY A 15 -4.45 3.64 10.49
C GLY A 15 -4.31 2.90 9.15
N PHE A 16 -3.48 1.88 9.04
CA PHE A 16 -3.27 1.10 7.81
C PHE A 16 -4.33 0.00 7.69
N MET A 17 -5.53 0.41 7.27
CA MET A 17 -6.72 -0.43 7.19
C MET A 17 -6.60 -1.62 6.24
N ARG A 18 -5.70 -1.56 5.24
CA ARG A 18 -5.53 -2.64 4.26
C ARG A 18 -5.11 -3.96 4.88
N ARG A 19 -4.40 -3.96 6.02
CA ARG A 19 -4.07 -5.16 6.79
C ARG A 19 -5.31 -5.88 7.35
N PHE A 20 -6.47 -5.20 7.39
CA PHE A 20 -7.76 -5.74 7.82
C PHE A 20 -8.72 -6.03 6.65
N ASP A 21 -8.28 -5.77 5.43
CA ASP A 21 -9.06 -6.06 4.22
C ASP A 21 -8.99 -7.56 3.90
N PRO A 22 -10.14 -8.23 3.66
CA PRO A 22 -10.17 -9.66 3.36
C PRO A 22 -9.38 -10.04 2.11
N GLY A 23 -9.34 -9.18 1.09
CA GLY A 23 -8.60 -9.43 -0.15
C GLY A 23 -7.09 -9.48 0.10
N TYR A 24 -6.55 -8.52 0.85
CA TYR A 24 -5.14 -8.54 1.24
C TYR A 24 -4.82 -9.70 2.19
N GLY A 25 -5.74 -10.05 3.09
CA GLY A 25 -5.60 -11.25 3.93
C GLY A 25 -5.51 -12.54 3.11
N ALA A 26 -6.35 -12.66 2.08
CA ALA A 26 -6.31 -13.79 1.15
C ALA A 26 -4.99 -13.82 0.35
N LEU A 27 -4.51 -12.68 -0.17
CA LEU A 27 -3.20 -12.60 -0.85
C LEU A 27 -2.04 -13.03 0.06
N LYS A 28 -2.07 -12.63 1.34
CA LYS A 28 -1.03 -13.06 2.30
C LYS A 28 -1.07 -14.56 2.54
N ALA A 29 -2.25 -15.17 2.56
CA ALA A 29 -2.39 -16.62 2.71
C ALA A 29 -1.81 -17.39 1.51
N GLU A 30 -1.84 -16.83 0.29
CA GLU A 30 -1.25 -17.43 -0.91
C GLU A 30 0.29 -17.51 -0.85
N LEU A 31 0.94 -16.75 0.04
CA LEU A 31 2.39 -16.83 0.29
C LEU A 31 2.77 -17.91 1.31
N ALA A 32 1.81 -18.72 1.77
CA ALA A 32 2.09 -19.91 2.58
C ALA A 32 2.78 -21.00 1.73
N PRO A 33 3.45 -21.98 2.37
CA PRO A 33 4.24 -23.01 1.66
C PRO A 33 3.51 -23.76 0.54
N ASP A 34 2.19 -23.94 0.67
CA ASP A 34 1.36 -24.67 -0.32
C ASP A 34 0.68 -23.72 -1.33
N GLY A 35 1.05 -22.44 -1.36
CA GLY A 35 0.46 -21.42 -2.21
C GLY A 35 1.21 -21.20 -3.52
N ILE A 36 1.53 -19.93 -3.81
CA ILE A 36 2.20 -19.51 -5.08
C ILE A 36 3.73 -19.62 -5.04
N GLY A 37 4.31 -20.20 -3.99
CA GLY A 37 5.75 -20.29 -3.80
C GLY A 37 6.38 -18.97 -3.31
N GLU A 38 7.71 -18.85 -3.45
CA GLU A 38 8.44 -17.64 -3.04
C GLU A 38 8.04 -16.44 -3.90
N ALA A 39 7.76 -15.29 -3.28
CA ALA A 39 7.43 -14.08 -4.00
C ALA A 39 8.61 -13.59 -4.84
N LEU A 40 8.38 -13.29 -6.11
CA LEU A 40 9.37 -12.77 -7.04
C LEU A 40 9.07 -11.31 -7.42
N MET A 41 7.79 -10.99 -7.57
CA MET A 41 7.34 -9.64 -7.96
C MET A 41 5.97 -9.32 -7.39
N VAL A 42 5.79 -8.07 -6.98
CA VAL A 42 4.48 -7.49 -6.63
C VAL A 42 4.19 -6.32 -7.56
N HIS A 43 3.00 -6.31 -8.13
CA HIS A 43 2.49 -5.19 -8.94
C HIS A 43 1.24 -4.62 -8.29
N ASN A 44 1.28 -3.33 -7.99
CA ASN A 44 0.15 -2.58 -7.45
C ASN A 44 -0.31 -1.51 -8.43
N ILE A 45 -1.62 -1.32 -8.51
CA ILE A 45 -2.24 -0.15 -9.14
C ILE A 45 -3.03 0.57 -8.06
N HIS A 46 -2.86 1.89 -7.97
CA HIS A 46 -3.67 2.74 -7.11
C HIS A 46 -4.06 4.01 -7.85
N CYS A 47 -5.32 4.10 -8.21
CA CYS A 47 -5.88 5.22 -8.95
C CYS A 47 -7.02 5.88 -8.18
N ASN A 48 -7.08 7.21 -8.26
CA ASN A 48 -8.23 8.01 -7.82
C ASN A 48 -8.90 8.65 -9.04
N ALA A 49 -10.21 8.87 -8.98
CA ALA A 49 -10.94 9.58 -10.02
C ALA A 49 -10.41 11.00 -10.21
N SER A 50 -10.11 11.68 -9.08
CA SER A 50 -9.51 13.02 -9.07
C SER A 50 -8.67 13.21 -7.81
N ALA A 51 -7.66 14.07 -7.90
CA ALA A 51 -6.83 14.42 -6.76
C ALA A 51 -7.65 15.23 -5.73
N PRO A 52 -7.91 14.70 -4.54
CA PRO A 52 -8.51 15.51 -3.49
C PRO A 52 -7.50 16.56 -3.00
N TYR A 53 -7.96 17.79 -2.80
CA TYR A 53 -7.19 18.85 -2.13
C TYR A 53 -5.84 19.22 -2.77
N GLY A 54 -5.72 19.15 -4.10
CA GLY A 54 -4.50 19.53 -4.81
C GLY A 54 -3.31 18.68 -4.38
N LEU A 55 -3.44 17.36 -4.45
CA LEU A 55 -2.32 16.44 -4.22
C LEU A 55 -1.20 16.76 -5.22
N LEU A 56 -0.09 17.22 -4.70
CA LEU A 56 1.17 17.35 -5.41
C LEU A 56 1.86 15.99 -5.48
N SER A 57 2.82 15.83 -6.38
CA SER A 57 3.55 14.57 -6.59
C SER A 57 4.14 13.99 -5.29
N GLU A 58 4.70 14.83 -4.41
CA GLU A 58 5.20 14.42 -3.09
C GLU A 58 4.06 13.91 -2.18
N ARG A 59 2.90 14.58 -2.21
CA ARG A 59 1.74 14.16 -1.42
C ARG A 59 1.13 12.86 -1.93
N THR A 60 1.25 12.56 -3.20
CA THR A 60 0.90 11.24 -3.72
C THR A 60 1.70 10.16 -3.01
N LEU A 61 3.01 10.37 -2.80
CA LEU A 61 3.88 9.42 -2.11
C LEU A 61 3.57 9.31 -0.61
N THR A 62 3.30 10.44 0.07
CA THR A 62 3.12 10.46 1.53
C THR A 62 1.68 10.21 2.00
N ASN A 63 0.69 10.37 1.13
CA ASN A 63 -0.73 10.25 1.50
C ASN A 63 -1.41 9.04 0.85
N MET A 64 -1.12 8.76 -0.43
CA MET A 64 -1.75 7.69 -1.18
C MET A 64 -0.86 6.44 -1.21
N VAL A 65 0.34 6.54 -1.77
CA VAL A 65 1.26 5.41 -1.96
C VAL A 65 1.83 4.87 -0.64
N ILE A 66 1.74 5.63 0.45
CA ILE A 66 2.13 5.15 1.79
C ILE A 66 1.38 3.87 2.20
N HIS A 67 0.17 3.68 1.67
CA HIS A 67 -0.61 2.46 1.89
C HIS A 67 0.00 1.25 1.18
N GLU A 68 0.57 1.44 -0.01
CA GLU A 68 1.31 0.40 -0.74
C GLU A 68 2.65 0.11 -0.06
N PHE A 69 3.34 1.13 0.47
CA PHE A 69 4.57 0.94 1.22
C PHE A 69 4.34 0.07 2.47
N ASP A 70 3.28 0.30 3.20
CA ASP A 70 2.92 -0.51 4.36
C ASP A 70 2.46 -1.92 4.00
N ILE A 71 1.50 -2.03 3.06
CA ILE A 71 0.86 -3.32 2.79
C ILE A 71 1.81 -4.33 2.14
N ASN A 72 2.72 -3.88 1.26
CA ASN A 72 3.69 -4.78 0.64
C ASN A 72 4.72 -5.28 1.64
N ARG A 73 5.19 -4.41 2.59
CA ARG A 73 6.04 -4.85 3.71
C ARG A 73 5.33 -5.93 4.56
N TRP A 74 4.04 -5.74 4.82
CA TRP A 74 3.24 -6.70 5.57
C TRP A 74 3.00 -7.99 4.81
N LEU A 75 2.72 -7.92 3.50
CA LEU A 75 2.53 -9.11 2.65
C LEU A 75 3.80 -9.95 2.61
N LEU A 76 4.93 -9.32 2.30
CA LEU A 76 6.22 -9.99 2.08
C LEU A 76 6.97 -10.31 3.38
N ASP A 77 6.57 -9.69 4.50
CA ASP A 77 7.30 -9.73 5.79
C ASP A 77 8.76 -9.31 5.65
N GLU A 78 9.01 -8.30 4.81
CA GLU A 78 10.34 -7.81 4.46
C GLU A 78 10.43 -6.28 4.44
N GLU A 79 11.66 -5.78 4.63
CA GLU A 79 11.99 -4.37 4.45
C GLU A 79 12.50 -4.10 3.02
N TYR A 80 12.42 -2.84 2.60
CA TYR A 80 12.96 -2.42 1.30
C TYR A 80 14.45 -2.09 1.39
N ALA A 81 15.20 -2.43 0.34
CA ALA A 81 16.61 -2.09 0.15
C ALA A 81 16.79 -0.81 -0.67
N SER A 82 15.86 -0.49 -1.58
CA SER A 82 15.94 0.70 -2.41
C SER A 82 14.59 1.10 -3.00
N VAL A 83 14.48 2.37 -3.39
CA VAL A 83 13.34 2.94 -4.09
C VAL A 83 13.80 3.79 -5.27
N GLN A 84 13.01 3.79 -6.34
CA GLN A 84 13.12 4.67 -7.49
C GLN A 84 11.73 5.17 -7.88
N VAL A 85 11.61 6.45 -8.22
CA VAL A 85 10.38 7.03 -8.76
C VAL A 85 10.63 7.41 -10.22
N ILE A 86 9.81 6.88 -11.10
CA ILE A 86 9.89 7.11 -12.54
C ILE A 86 8.70 7.97 -12.91
N THR A 87 9.00 9.11 -13.54
CA THR A 87 8.00 10.04 -14.06
C THR A 87 8.01 10.00 -15.58
N GLY A 88 6.84 10.21 -16.15
CA GLY A 88 6.67 10.24 -17.59
C GLY A 88 5.85 11.45 -18.04
N ARG A 89 5.12 11.29 -19.13
CA ARG A 89 4.19 12.30 -19.60
C ARG A 89 3.01 12.41 -18.64
N SER A 90 2.80 13.59 -18.08
CA SER A 90 1.66 13.88 -17.21
C SER A 90 0.34 14.00 -17.97
N GLY A 91 -0.76 13.64 -17.32
CA GLY A 91 -2.10 13.77 -17.87
C GLY A 91 -2.59 15.22 -17.95
N PRO A 92 -3.67 15.50 -18.71
CA PRO A 92 -4.15 16.88 -18.91
C PRO A 92 -4.76 17.50 -17.64
N HIS A 93 -5.07 16.71 -16.63
CA HIS A 93 -5.61 17.17 -15.35
C HIS A 93 -4.54 17.33 -14.26
N THR A 94 -3.27 17.10 -14.60
CA THR A 94 -2.14 17.29 -13.69
C THR A 94 -1.75 18.78 -13.66
N PRO A 95 -1.62 19.39 -12.48
CA PRO A 95 -1.13 20.74 -12.34
C PRO A 95 0.26 20.93 -12.97
N SER A 96 0.54 22.13 -13.46
CA SER A 96 1.84 22.45 -14.06
C SER A 96 2.98 22.25 -13.06
N GLY A 97 4.04 21.57 -13.48
CA GLY A 97 5.20 21.27 -12.63
C GLY A 97 5.07 20.00 -11.80
N GLU A 98 3.90 19.34 -11.83
CA GLU A 98 3.66 18.09 -11.15
C GLU A 98 3.72 16.89 -12.08
N HIS A 99 3.85 15.68 -11.49
CA HIS A 99 3.90 14.42 -12.20
C HIS A 99 2.73 13.53 -11.80
N ASP A 100 1.93 13.10 -12.79
CA ASP A 100 0.79 12.19 -12.60
C ASP A 100 0.37 11.59 -13.95
N PRO A 101 0.46 10.26 -14.16
CA PRO A 101 0.82 9.24 -13.20
C PRO A 101 2.32 9.17 -12.87
N ILE A 102 2.64 8.46 -11.77
CA ILE A 102 4.00 8.11 -11.39
C ILE A 102 4.12 6.59 -11.23
N LEU A 103 5.30 6.04 -11.50
CA LEU A 103 5.66 4.66 -11.23
C LEU A 103 6.72 4.60 -10.13
N VAL A 104 6.41 3.95 -9.02
CA VAL A 104 7.37 3.69 -7.93
C VAL A 104 7.87 2.25 -8.07
N VAL A 105 9.18 2.09 -8.07
CA VAL A 105 9.85 0.78 -8.13
C VAL A 105 10.69 0.60 -6.89
N LEU A 106 10.40 -0.46 -6.11
CA LEU A 106 11.17 -0.80 -4.93
C LEU A 106 11.78 -2.20 -5.09
N ARG A 107 12.88 -2.43 -4.36
CA ARG A 107 13.45 -3.77 -4.15
C ARG A 107 13.47 -4.05 -2.66
N THR A 108 13.10 -5.25 -2.27
CA THR A 108 13.24 -5.73 -0.91
C THR A 108 14.68 -6.17 -0.63
N VAL A 109 14.96 -6.53 0.62
CA VAL A 109 16.28 -7.03 1.03
C VAL A 109 16.61 -8.36 0.33
N SER A 110 15.61 -9.21 0.08
CA SER A 110 15.77 -10.47 -0.68
C SER A 110 15.68 -10.30 -2.21
N ASP A 111 15.64 -9.03 -2.68
CA ASP A 111 15.58 -8.65 -4.11
C ASP A 111 14.22 -8.88 -4.79
N VAL A 112 13.12 -9.06 -4.04
CA VAL A 112 11.77 -9.04 -4.60
C VAL A 112 11.50 -7.68 -5.23
N LEU A 113 11.01 -7.67 -6.48
CA LEU A 113 10.67 -6.45 -7.20
C LEU A 113 9.23 -6.03 -6.86
N VAL A 114 9.05 -4.79 -6.39
CA VAL A 114 7.74 -4.19 -6.14
C VAL A 114 7.53 -3.00 -7.07
N GLN A 115 6.44 -3.01 -7.82
CA GLN A 115 6.00 -1.91 -8.68
C GLN A 115 4.70 -1.33 -8.16
N ILE A 116 4.58 0.00 -8.17
CA ILE A 116 3.37 0.71 -7.78
C ILE A 116 3.09 1.76 -8.84
N GLU A 117 2.02 1.54 -9.62
CA GLU A 117 1.43 2.56 -10.47
C GLU A 117 0.51 3.43 -9.64
N ALA A 118 0.75 4.73 -9.60
CA ALA A 118 -0.07 5.70 -8.88
C ALA A 118 -0.57 6.77 -9.83
N PHE A 119 -1.91 6.92 -9.93
CA PHE A 119 -2.57 7.88 -10.80
C PHE A 119 -3.70 8.59 -10.06
N VAL A 120 -3.46 9.80 -9.55
CA VAL A 120 -4.43 10.52 -8.71
C VAL A 120 -5.50 11.26 -9.49
N ASN A 121 -5.33 11.47 -10.79
CA ASN A 121 -6.31 12.13 -11.69
C ASN A 121 -6.73 11.20 -12.84
N ALA A 122 -7.00 9.94 -12.55
CA ALA A 122 -7.31 8.93 -13.56
C ALA A 122 -8.64 9.15 -14.29
N GLN A 123 -9.56 9.95 -13.73
CA GLN A 123 -10.87 10.33 -14.27
C GLN A 123 -11.89 9.19 -14.39
N TYR A 124 -11.48 7.93 -14.43
CA TYR A 124 -12.40 6.80 -14.63
C TYR A 124 -12.94 6.20 -13.35
N GLY A 125 -12.40 6.57 -12.19
CA GLY A 125 -12.86 6.08 -10.89
C GLY A 125 -11.71 5.70 -9.96
N TYR A 126 -12.07 5.04 -8.84
CA TYR A 126 -11.11 4.54 -7.84
C TYR A 126 -10.77 3.08 -8.13
N GLU A 127 -9.48 2.78 -8.24
CA GLU A 127 -8.99 1.43 -8.51
C GLU A 127 -7.82 1.08 -7.57
N VAL A 128 -7.89 -0.09 -6.94
CA VAL A 128 -6.77 -0.67 -6.18
C VAL A 128 -6.62 -2.13 -6.56
N VAL A 129 -5.49 -2.45 -7.18
CA VAL A 129 -5.12 -3.81 -7.59
C VAL A 129 -3.81 -4.18 -6.89
N CYS A 130 -3.70 -5.42 -6.48
CA CYS A 130 -2.45 -6.01 -6.03
C CYS A 130 -2.32 -7.40 -6.65
N ARG A 131 -1.22 -7.65 -7.37
CA ARG A 131 -0.86 -8.95 -7.91
C ARG A 131 0.51 -9.36 -7.40
N ILE A 132 0.61 -10.60 -6.94
CA ILE A 132 1.87 -11.23 -6.53
C ILE A 132 2.18 -12.33 -7.52
N THR A 133 3.39 -12.32 -8.05
CA THR A 133 3.95 -13.40 -8.86
C THR A 133 4.96 -14.14 -8.00
N GLY A 134 4.73 -15.41 -7.77
CA GLY A 134 5.61 -16.31 -7.05
C GLY A 134 6.28 -17.32 -7.98
N SER A 135 7.14 -18.16 -7.43
CA SER A 135 7.90 -19.18 -8.17
C SER A 135 7.01 -20.30 -8.73
N GLU A 136 5.87 -20.57 -8.10
CA GLU A 136 4.94 -21.65 -8.46
C GLU A 136 3.63 -21.17 -9.06
N GLY A 137 3.34 -19.86 -9.01
CA GLY A 137 2.09 -19.30 -9.50
C GLY A 137 1.96 -17.81 -9.33
N SER A 138 0.75 -17.30 -9.52
CA SER A 138 0.45 -15.90 -9.23
C SER A 138 -0.95 -15.75 -8.67
N SER A 139 -1.12 -14.81 -7.76
CA SER A 139 -2.41 -14.45 -7.17
C SER A 139 -2.66 -12.96 -7.31
N SER A 140 -3.90 -12.56 -7.52
CA SER A 140 -4.26 -11.16 -7.69
C SER A 140 -5.58 -10.83 -7.01
N MET A 141 -5.59 -9.68 -6.38
CA MET A 141 -6.78 -9.02 -5.88
C MET A 141 -7.12 -7.87 -6.84
N GLY A 142 -8.32 -7.86 -7.35
CA GLY A 142 -8.86 -6.75 -8.15
C GLY A 142 -9.86 -5.90 -7.36
N ASP A 143 -10.52 -5.04 -8.05
CA ASP A 143 -11.39 -3.96 -7.55
C ASP A 143 -12.73 -4.41 -6.95
N GLY A 144 -12.94 -5.69 -6.74
CA GLY A 144 -14.02 -6.21 -5.92
C GLY A 144 -15.44 -6.00 -6.45
N SER A 145 -15.62 -5.70 -7.73
CA SER A 145 -16.97 -5.73 -8.33
C SER A 145 -17.39 -7.17 -8.58
N TYR A 146 -18.42 -7.60 -7.85
CA TYR A 146 -19.01 -8.96 -8.02
C TYR A 146 -20.00 -9.06 -9.18
N ILE A 147 -20.35 -7.93 -9.84
CA ILE A 147 -21.39 -7.85 -10.85
C ILE A 147 -20.82 -7.41 -12.18
N THR A 148 -20.92 -8.27 -13.20
CA THR A 148 -20.70 -7.90 -14.59
C THR A 148 -22.03 -7.54 -15.23
N ARG A 149 -22.17 -6.30 -15.68
CA ARG A 149 -23.33 -5.80 -16.41
C ARG A 149 -23.15 -6.02 -17.90
N THR A 150 -24.17 -6.61 -18.55
CA THR A 150 -24.27 -6.67 -20.01
C THR A 150 -25.48 -5.85 -20.45
N ALA A 151 -25.25 -4.73 -21.14
CA ALA A 151 -26.28 -3.85 -21.63
C ALA A 151 -25.77 -3.03 -22.82
N ARG A 152 -26.68 -2.66 -23.75
CA ARG A 152 -26.35 -1.78 -24.88
C ARG A 152 -25.13 -2.24 -25.70
N ARG A 153 -25.01 -3.56 -25.94
CA ARG A 153 -23.86 -4.20 -26.61
C ARG A 153 -22.52 -4.06 -25.92
N HIS A 154 -22.51 -3.73 -24.61
CA HIS A 154 -21.32 -3.60 -23.79
C HIS A 154 -21.40 -4.56 -22.61
N ARG A 155 -20.23 -5.14 -22.24
CA ARG A 155 -20.05 -5.93 -21.03
C ARG A 155 -18.94 -5.34 -20.22
N GLY A 156 -19.16 -5.09 -18.92
CA GLY A 156 -18.18 -4.52 -18.04
C GLY A 156 -18.63 -4.50 -16.59
N GLN A 157 -17.77 -3.99 -15.73
CA GLN A 157 -18.03 -3.81 -14.30
C GLN A 157 -18.05 -2.31 -13.98
N ALA A 158 -18.79 -1.93 -12.93
CA ALA A 158 -18.79 -0.57 -12.45
C ALA A 158 -17.53 -0.32 -11.63
N ILE A 159 -16.86 0.79 -11.89
CA ILE A 159 -15.73 1.27 -11.09
C ILE A 159 -16.28 2.26 -10.05
N PRO A 160 -15.97 2.10 -8.75
CA PRO A 160 -16.41 3.05 -7.74
C PRO A 160 -15.75 4.43 -7.95
N GLU A 161 -16.46 5.48 -7.62
CA GLU A 161 -15.92 6.85 -7.69
C GLU A 161 -14.90 7.11 -6.57
N LEU A 162 -15.18 6.56 -5.37
CA LEU A 162 -14.42 6.84 -4.15
C LEU A 162 -14.01 5.54 -3.42
N TRP A 163 -12.91 5.62 -2.70
CA TRP A 163 -12.33 4.55 -1.88
C TRP A 163 -13.18 4.09 -0.69
N LEU A 164 -14.09 4.94 -0.18
CA LEU A 164 -14.86 4.72 1.06
C LEU A 164 -15.62 3.38 1.04
N GLY A 165 -16.34 3.09 -0.04
CA GLY A 165 -17.10 1.84 -0.17
C GLY A 165 -16.19 0.59 -0.21
N ARG A 166 -15.03 0.71 -0.84
CA ARG A 166 -14.08 -0.40 -1.00
C ARG A 166 -13.49 -0.87 0.34
N PHE A 167 -13.21 0.07 1.26
CA PHE A 167 -12.51 -0.24 2.51
C PHE A 167 -13.37 -0.08 3.77
N ALA A 168 -14.67 0.13 3.64
CA ALA A 168 -15.57 0.34 4.79
C ALA A 168 -15.48 -0.79 5.83
N ASP A 169 -15.45 -2.06 5.39
CA ASP A 169 -15.33 -3.21 6.28
C ASP A 169 -13.93 -3.29 6.92
N ALA A 170 -12.89 -2.97 6.18
CA ALA A 170 -11.52 -2.94 6.70
C ALA A 170 -11.36 -1.91 7.83
N TYR A 171 -11.90 -0.70 7.66
CA TYR A 171 -11.93 0.30 8.74
C TYR A 171 -12.70 -0.18 9.96
N ARG A 172 -13.90 -0.75 9.76
CA ARG A 172 -14.70 -1.29 10.87
C ARG A 172 -13.93 -2.37 11.64
N ARG A 173 -13.29 -3.30 10.95
CA ARG A 173 -12.48 -4.37 11.56
C ARG A 173 -11.27 -3.81 12.30
N GLN A 174 -10.58 -2.83 11.73
CA GLN A 174 -9.45 -2.16 12.36
C GLN A 174 -9.86 -1.50 13.69
N LEU A 175 -10.89 -0.67 13.66
CA LEU A 175 -11.37 0.02 14.86
C LEU A 175 -11.88 -0.97 15.93
N GLN A 176 -12.57 -2.03 15.52
CA GLN A 176 -13.03 -3.06 16.43
C GLN A 176 -11.86 -3.82 17.08
N ALA A 177 -10.80 -4.13 16.31
CA ALA A 177 -9.60 -4.78 16.83
C ALA A 177 -8.91 -3.88 17.86
N TRP A 178 -8.82 -2.58 17.60
CA TRP A 178 -8.25 -1.63 18.54
C TRP A 178 -9.05 -1.51 19.84
N ILE A 179 -10.38 -1.42 19.74
CA ILE A 179 -11.28 -1.38 20.91
C ILE A 179 -11.13 -2.66 21.74
N HIS A 180 -11.02 -3.82 21.13
CA HIS A 180 -10.81 -5.08 21.82
C HIS A 180 -9.46 -5.12 22.54
N HIS A 181 -8.40 -4.60 21.90
CA HIS A 181 -7.08 -4.52 22.50
C HIS A 181 -7.06 -3.59 23.71
N VAL A 182 -7.56 -2.37 23.59
CA VAL A 182 -7.63 -1.39 24.69
C VAL A 182 -8.50 -1.90 25.84
N GLY A 183 -9.57 -2.62 25.53
CA GLY A 183 -10.44 -3.26 26.51
C GLY A 183 -9.89 -4.56 27.12
N GLY A 184 -8.66 -4.97 26.80
CA GLY A 184 -8.02 -6.18 27.34
C GLY A 184 -8.64 -7.50 26.85
N ARG A 185 -9.41 -7.47 25.74
CA ARG A 185 -10.12 -8.65 25.20
C ARG A 185 -9.32 -9.41 24.15
N ALA A 186 -8.32 -8.77 23.55
CA ALA A 186 -7.48 -9.36 22.52
C ALA A 186 -6.07 -8.76 22.55
N ALA A 187 -5.08 -9.50 22.00
CA ALA A 187 -3.75 -8.96 21.75
C ALA A 187 -3.79 -7.80 20.74
N ALA A 188 -2.76 -6.95 20.77
CA ALA A 188 -2.59 -5.90 19.76
C ALA A 188 -2.39 -6.53 18.38
N THR A 189 -3.21 -6.10 17.42
CA THR A 189 -3.10 -6.49 16.01
C THR A 189 -3.06 -5.24 15.14
N GLY A 190 -2.67 -5.40 13.88
CA GLY A 190 -2.55 -4.28 12.95
C GLY A 190 -1.18 -3.63 12.97
N ALA A 191 -1.06 -2.52 12.24
CA ALA A 191 0.21 -1.82 12.07
C ALA A 191 0.62 -1.08 13.35
N THR A 192 1.87 -1.23 13.72
CA THR A 192 2.48 -0.62 14.92
C THR A 192 2.99 0.79 14.65
N ALA A 193 3.45 1.51 15.68
CA ALA A 193 4.17 2.77 15.52
C ALA A 193 5.43 2.61 14.66
N TRP A 194 6.11 1.45 14.76
CA TRP A 194 7.25 1.14 13.89
C TRP A 194 6.85 1.03 12.43
N ASP A 195 5.73 0.37 12.10
CA ASP A 195 5.23 0.28 10.73
C ASP A 195 4.92 1.65 10.14
N GLY A 196 4.33 2.54 10.96
CA GLY A 196 4.10 3.94 10.58
C GLY A 196 5.38 4.70 10.28
N PHE A 197 6.39 4.54 11.14
CA PHE A 197 7.71 5.13 10.93
C PHE A 197 8.36 4.59 9.66
N ALA A 198 8.39 3.27 9.47
CA ALA A 198 9.01 2.63 8.31
C ALA A 198 8.32 3.06 7.00
N ALA A 199 6.99 3.07 6.94
CA ALA A 199 6.26 3.53 5.76
C ALA A 199 6.53 5.02 5.45
N THR A 200 6.61 5.87 6.48
CA THR A 200 6.95 7.29 6.32
C THR A 200 8.40 7.46 5.86
N HIS A 201 9.32 6.66 6.38
CA HIS A 201 10.71 6.66 5.94
C HIS A 201 10.82 6.31 4.44
N VAL A 202 10.13 5.25 4.00
CA VAL A 202 10.06 4.88 2.58
C VAL A 202 9.49 6.02 1.73
N ALA A 203 8.42 6.69 2.20
CA ALA A 203 7.83 7.83 1.49
C ALA A 203 8.83 8.99 1.33
N ASN A 204 9.60 9.31 2.38
CA ASN A 204 10.63 10.36 2.31
C ASN A 204 11.75 10.00 1.34
N ARG A 205 12.20 8.73 1.31
CA ARG A 205 13.17 8.25 0.33
C ARG A 205 12.60 8.25 -1.10
N ALA A 206 11.31 7.99 -1.27
CA ALA A 206 10.65 8.09 -2.55
C ALA A 206 10.56 9.55 -3.05
N ILE A 207 10.36 10.53 -2.15
CA ILE A 207 10.45 11.97 -2.50
C ILE A 207 11.86 12.32 -2.96
N GLU A 208 12.89 11.87 -2.27
CA GLU A 208 14.28 12.05 -2.70
C GLU A 208 14.54 11.44 -4.09
N ALA A 209 14.01 10.22 -4.34
CA ALA A 209 14.09 9.55 -5.64
C ALA A 209 13.32 10.30 -6.73
N LEU A 210 12.17 10.91 -6.40
CA LEU A 210 11.40 11.76 -7.32
C LEU A 210 12.20 12.98 -7.76
N HIS A 211 12.86 13.68 -6.82
CA HIS A 211 13.64 14.87 -7.16
C HIS A 211 14.96 14.55 -7.83
N SER A 212 15.67 13.54 -7.39
CA SER A 212 16.96 13.15 -7.96
C SER A 212 16.85 12.38 -9.27
N GLN A 213 15.68 11.85 -9.61
CA GLN A 213 15.43 10.94 -10.73
C GLN A 213 16.38 9.71 -10.72
N ALA A 214 16.83 9.34 -9.54
CA ALA A 214 17.79 8.25 -9.33
C ALA A 214 17.22 7.22 -8.35
N ARG A 215 17.84 6.04 -8.31
CA ARG A 215 17.57 5.04 -7.28
C ARG A 215 18.18 5.48 -5.97
N VAL A 216 17.38 5.53 -4.92
CA VAL A 216 17.77 5.89 -3.55
C VAL A 216 17.83 4.62 -2.69
N LYS A 217 18.93 4.48 -1.94
CA LYS A 217 19.09 3.39 -0.98
C LYS A 217 18.18 3.58 0.23
N MET A 218 17.67 2.48 0.75
CA MET A 218 16.95 2.48 2.01
C MET A 218 17.95 2.30 3.16
N ASP A 219 17.85 3.17 4.16
CA ASP A 219 18.68 3.18 5.35
C ASP A 219 17.81 3.17 6.61
N LEU A 220 16.80 2.30 6.60
CA LEU A 220 15.91 2.14 7.75
C LEU A 220 16.70 1.69 8.98
N PRO A 221 16.54 2.37 10.13
CA PRO A 221 17.17 1.94 11.38
C PRO A 221 16.74 0.54 11.79
N GLU A 222 17.49 -0.06 12.69
CA GLU A 222 17.15 -1.35 13.28
C GLU A 222 15.79 -1.28 14.01
N ARG A 223 14.94 -2.30 13.80
CA ARG A 223 13.63 -2.41 14.44
C ARG A 223 13.83 -2.67 15.95
N PRO A 224 13.30 -1.83 16.84
CA PRO A 224 13.36 -2.11 18.27
C PRO A 224 12.67 -3.44 18.64
N ALA A 225 13.23 -4.18 19.60
CA ALA A 225 12.74 -5.49 20.03
C ALA A 225 11.24 -5.51 20.44
N LEU A 226 10.74 -4.36 20.91
CA LEU A 226 9.30 -4.21 21.22
C LEU A 226 8.38 -4.47 20.03
N TYR A 227 8.87 -4.27 18.82
CA TYR A 227 8.09 -4.40 17.56
C TYR A 227 8.51 -5.62 16.71
N ALA A 228 9.48 -6.41 17.20
CA ALA A 228 9.92 -7.64 16.57
C ALA A 228 8.83 -8.73 16.61
#